data_5bcad17bd60dce962b1bedab1f6716d6
#
_entry.id   5bcad17bd60dce962b1bedab1f6716d6
#
_cell.length_a   1.000
_cell.length_b   1.000
_cell.length_c   1.000
_cell.angle_alpha   90.00
_cell.angle_beta   90.00
_cell.angle_gamma   90.00
#
_symmetry.space_group_name_H-M   'P 1'
#
loop_
_entity.id
_entity.type
_entity.pdbx_description
1 polymer ?
#
loop_
_entity_poly.entity_id
_entity_poly.type
_entity_poly.pdbx_seq_one_letter_code
_entity_poly.pdbx_strand_id
1 'polypeptide(L)'
;KKKTSEILCPSVAPGNPKVGVMLPYAPVQLLIFTYDDGIEMPEFLVMTSGNTSGAPICRDDQEAESELSGFCDCMLSHDRKIRIRADDSVMDFYEDKPYMIRRSRGYAPLPFMVSTPYRGQVLAIGGELKNSFCIGVDNRFYPSPYVGDLEDLRTVKALRETVGRLETLLEVEPEIVCCDMHPKYNSVMV
;
A
#
# COMPACT_ATOMS: atom_id res chain seq x y z
N LYS A 1 -22.22 1.82 -4.10
CA LYS A 1 -22.87 0.58 -4.57
C LYS A 1 -22.91 0.58 -6.08
N LYS A 2 -22.64 -0.58 -6.70
CA LYS A 2 -22.85 -0.76 -8.15
C LYS A 2 -24.31 -0.48 -8.46
N LYS A 3 -24.56 0.43 -9.37
CA LYS A 3 -25.85 0.51 -10.06
C LYS A 3 -25.76 -0.43 -11.26
N THR A 4 -26.89 -1.03 -11.66
CA THR A 4 -26.97 -1.75 -12.93
C THR A 4 -26.61 -0.76 -14.04
N SER A 5 -25.39 -0.83 -14.55
CA SER A 5 -24.96 0.01 -15.67
C SER A 5 -24.11 -0.85 -16.60
N GLU A 6 -24.31 -0.67 -17.89
CA GLU A 6 -23.54 -1.30 -18.94
C GLU A 6 -22.11 -0.71 -19.09
N ILE A 7 -21.77 0.29 -18.29
CA ILE A 7 -20.52 1.07 -18.38
C ILE A 7 -19.30 0.27 -17.89
N LEU A 8 -19.49 -0.58 -16.87
CA LEU A 8 -18.40 -1.34 -16.28
C LEU A 8 -18.45 -2.81 -16.69
N CYS A 9 -17.31 -3.33 -17.16
CA CYS A 9 -17.18 -4.75 -17.45
C CYS A 9 -17.56 -5.60 -16.21
N PRO A 10 -18.35 -6.67 -16.36
CA PRO A 10 -18.74 -7.56 -15.27
C PRO A 10 -17.57 -8.17 -14.49
N SER A 11 -16.40 -8.28 -15.11
CA SER A 11 -15.17 -8.78 -14.49
C SER A 11 -14.55 -7.78 -13.49
N VAL A 12 -14.96 -6.51 -13.51
CA VAL A 12 -14.52 -5.53 -12.52
C VAL A 12 -15.23 -5.78 -11.19
N ALA A 13 -14.49 -6.21 -10.18
CA ALA A 13 -14.96 -6.60 -8.85
C ALA A 13 -16.14 -7.60 -8.91
N PRO A 14 -15.93 -8.82 -9.47
CA PRO A 14 -16.98 -9.83 -9.61
C PRO A 14 -17.50 -10.24 -8.23
N GLY A 15 -18.83 -10.43 -8.14
CA GLY A 15 -19.48 -10.82 -6.88
C GLY A 15 -19.51 -9.76 -5.77
N ASN A 16 -18.88 -8.60 -5.98
CA ASN A 16 -18.90 -7.51 -5.02
C ASN A 16 -19.99 -6.48 -5.39
N PRO A 17 -20.87 -6.08 -4.46
CA PRO A 17 -21.89 -5.06 -4.72
C PRO A 17 -21.34 -3.64 -4.82
N LYS A 18 -20.05 -3.45 -4.53
CA LYS A 18 -19.34 -2.19 -4.61
C LYS A 18 -18.22 -2.26 -5.64
N VAL A 19 -17.82 -1.12 -6.17
CA VAL A 19 -16.64 -0.94 -6.98
C VAL A 19 -15.78 0.14 -6.33
N GLY A 20 -14.46 -0.09 -6.29
CA GLY A 20 -13.51 0.92 -5.86
C GLY A 20 -13.37 2.01 -6.92
N VAL A 21 -13.34 3.26 -6.49
CA VAL A 21 -13.13 4.42 -7.35
C VAL A 21 -12.01 5.26 -6.77
N MET A 22 -11.11 5.73 -7.63
CA MET A 22 -10.02 6.62 -7.28
C MET A 22 -10.03 7.82 -8.23
N LEU A 23 -9.80 9.00 -7.70
CA LEU A 23 -9.57 10.18 -8.52
C LEU A 23 -8.09 10.30 -8.89
N PRO A 24 -7.73 10.90 -10.03
CA PRO A 24 -6.34 11.23 -10.34
C PRO A 24 -5.74 12.10 -9.23
N TYR A 25 -4.70 11.61 -8.56
CA TYR A 25 -4.02 12.34 -7.48
C TYR A 25 -2.61 12.79 -7.87
N ALA A 26 -2.08 12.31 -8.99
CA ALA A 26 -0.78 12.71 -9.50
C ALA A 26 -0.91 13.45 -10.84
N PRO A 27 -0.04 14.43 -11.12
CA PRO A 27 -0.10 15.19 -12.37
C PRO A 27 -0.10 14.29 -13.62
N VAL A 28 0.71 13.24 -13.65
CA VAL A 28 0.75 12.29 -14.78
C VAL A 28 -0.58 11.59 -15.00
N GLN A 29 -1.30 11.23 -13.94
CA GLN A 29 -2.62 10.62 -14.05
C GLN A 29 -3.65 11.61 -14.61
N LEU A 30 -3.59 12.87 -14.17
CA LEU A 30 -4.45 13.91 -14.71
C LEU A 30 -4.18 14.16 -16.19
N LEU A 31 -2.90 14.21 -16.59
CA LEU A 31 -2.50 14.39 -17.99
C LEU A 31 -3.02 13.28 -18.91
N ILE A 32 -3.11 12.04 -18.44
CA ILE A 32 -3.69 10.94 -19.24
C ILE A 32 -5.11 11.29 -19.73
N PHE A 33 -5.91 12.00 -18.93
CA PHE A 33 -7.28 12.35 -19.27
C PHE A 33 -7.41 13.73 -19.93
N THR A 34 -6.44 14.61 -19.79
CA THR A 34 -6.58 16.02 -20.16
C THR A 34 -5.55 16.51 -21.18
N TYR A 35 -4.62 15.66 -21.61
CA TYR A 35 -3.62 16.04 -22.59
C TYR A 35 -4.26 16.17 -23.97
N ASP A 36 -4.05 17.35 -24.59
CA ASP A 36 -4.65 17.70 -25.87
C ASP A 36 -3.74 17.24 -27.04
N ASP A 37 -3.81 15.96 -27.36
CA ASP A 37 -3.11 15.34 -28.52
C ASP A 37 -4.07 14.83 -29.60
N GLY A 38 -5.37 15.14 -29.47
CA GLY A 38 -6.41 14.69 -30.38
C GLY A 38 -6.86 13.23 -30.16
N ILE A 39 -6.37 12.56 -29.12
CA ILE A 39 -6.80 11.21 -28.73
C ILE A 39 -7.98 11.32 -27.77
N GLU A 40 -9.12 10.74 -28.14
CA GLU A 40 -10.26 10.65 -27.27
C GLU A 40 -10.04 9.58 -26.19
N MET A 41 -9.84 10.02 -24.96
CA MET A 41 -9.64 9.12 -23.81
C MET A 41 -10.97 8.67 -23.22
N PRO A 42 -11.08 7.40 -22.76
CA PRO A 42 -12.25 6.94 -22.05
C PRO A 42 -12.41 7.67 -20.72
N GLU A 43 -13.66 7.83 -20.27
CA GLU A 43 -13.97 8.50 -18.99
C GLU A 43 -13.42 7.75 -17.76
N PHE A 44 -13.16 6.44 -17.89
CA PHE A 44 -12.70 5.55 -16.82
C PHE A 44 -11.58 4.65 -17.30
N LEU A 45 -10.58 4.46 -16.44
CA LEU A 45 -9.52 3.49 -16.62
C LEU A 45 -9.53 2.48 -15.48
N VAL A 46 -9.21 1.23 -15.79
CA VAL A 46 -8.97 0.21 -14.74
C VAL A 46 -7.53 0.37 -14.26
N MET A 47 -7.36 0.65 -12.98
CA MET A 47 -6.05 0.83 -12.35
C MET A 47 -5.77 -0.29 -11.36
N THR A 48 -4.55 -0.80 -11.37
CA THR A 48 -4.06 -1.79 -10.41
C THR A 48 -2.61 -1.50 -10.05
N SER A 49 -2.12 -2.10 -8.96
CA SER A 49 -0.71 -2.00 -8.58
C SER A 49 0.18 -2.70 -9.60
N GLY A 50 1.36 -2.14 -9.86
CA GLY A 50 2.37 -2.70 -10.78
C GLY A 50 3.19 -3.79 -10.07
N ASN A 51 2.65 -5.01 -9.99
CA ASN A 51 3.30 -6.17 -9.40
C ASN A 51 2.71 -7.48 -9.93
N THR A 52 3.47 -8.55 -9.89
CA THR A 52 2.93 -9.91 -10.03
C THR A 52 2.13 -10.28 -8.77
N SER A 53 1.17 -11.21 -8.90
CA SER A 53 0.28 -11.59 -7.78
C SER A 53 1.09 -12.03 -6.55
N GLY A 54 0.79 -11.41 -5.40
CA GLY A 54 1.44 -11.70 -4.12
C GLY A 54 2.79 -11.00 -3.90
N ALA A 55 3.42 -10.48 -4.96
CA ALA A 55 4.68 -9.75 -4.85
C ALA A 55 4.47 -8.29 -4.39
N PRO A 56 5.50 -7.64 -3.83
CA PRO A 56 5.45 -6.20 -3.58
C PRO A 56 5.42 -5.42 -4.91
N ILE A 57 4.87 -4.20 -4.88
CA ILE A 57 4.85 -3.29 -6.04
C ILE A 57 6.28 -3.05 -6.54
N CYS A 58 6.48 -3.11 -7.85
CA CYS A 58 7.76 -2.76 -8.48
C CYS A 58 8.18 -1.34 -8.12
N ARG A 59 9.47 -1.14 -7.86
CA ARG A 59 10.02 0.12 -7.36
C ARG A 59 10.99 0.80 -8.32
N ASP A 60 11.61 0.04 -9.17
CA ASP A 60 12.54 0.54 -10.18
C ASP A 60 12.27 -0.07 -11.56
N ASP A 61 12.84 0.54 -12.59
CA ASP A 61 12.57 0.18 -13.97
C ASP A 61 13.01 -1.24 -14.31
N GLN A 62 14.13 -1.71 -13.74
CA GLN A 62 14.64 -3.07 -13.99
C GLN A 62 13.71 -4.13 -13.38
N GLU A 63 13.25 -3.88 -12.16
CA GLU A 63 12.25 -4.73 -11.50
C GLU A 63 10.95 -4.76 -12.30
N ALA A 64 10.47 -3.58 -12.72
CA ALA A 64 9.25 -3.46 -13.51
C ALA A 64 9.36 -4.13 -14.89
N GLU A 65 10.47 -3.95 -15.60
CA GLU A 65 10.71 -4.59 -16.89
C GLU A 65 10.76 -6.11 -16.78
N SER A 66 11.43 -6.64 -15.75
CA SER A 66 11.53 -8.09 -15.57
C SER A 66 10.20 -8.74 -15.15
N GLU A 67 9.41 -8.05 -14.31
CA GLU A 67 8.19 -8.60 -13.71
C GLU A 67 6.93 -8.35 -14.55
N LEU A 68 6.87 -7.24 -15.29
CA LEU A 68 5.64 -6.76 -15.93
C LEU A 68 5.65 -6.80 -17.45
N SER A 69 6.80 -7.02 -18.11
CA SER A 69 6.89 -7.00 -19.58
C SER A 69 5.96 -8.01 -20.27
N GLY A 70 5.57 -9.10 -19.60
CA GLY A 70 4.59 -10.05 -20.09
C GLY A 70 3.11 -9.60 -19.99
N PHE A 71 2.84 -8.47 -19.34
CA PHE A 71 1.49 -7.98 -19.02
C PHE A 71 1.18 -6.60 -19.58
N CYS A 72 2.17 -5.86 -20.09
CA CYS A 72 1.99 -4.51 -20.61
C CYS A 72 2.60 -4.34 -21.99
N ASP A 73 1.98 -3.50 -22.81
CA ASP A 73 2.45 -3.14 -24.15
C ASP A 73 3.43 -1.97 -24.12
N CYS A 74 3.35 -1.13 -23.10
CA CYS A 74 4.26 0.00 -22.89
C CYS A 74 4.43 0.32 -21.40
N MET A 75 5.53 1.00 -21.09
CA MET A 75 5.87 1.41 -19.74
C MET A 75 6.28 2.90 -19.74
N LEU A 76 5.61 3.69 -18.90
CA LEU A 76 6.00 5.07 -18.65
C LEU A 76 6.90 5.12 -17.42
N SER A 77 8.16 5.45 -17.63
CA SER A 77 9.17 5.56 -16.59
C SER A 77 9.47 7.01 -16.21
N HIS A 78 10.21 7.20 -15.12
CA HIS A 78 10.70 8.49 -14.64
C HIS A 78 12.03 8.34 -13.89
N ASP A 79 12.77 9.41 -13.78
CA ASP A 79 14.10 9.46 -13.16
C ASP A 79 14.08 9.62 -11.61
N ARG A 80 12.91 9.79 -10.99
CA ARG A 80 12.77 9.89 -9.53
C ARG A 80 12.86 8.52 -8.87
N LYS A 81 13.81 8.37 -7.97
CA LYS A 81 13.97 7.15 -7.18
C LYS A 81 12.84 6.97 -6.18
N ILE A 82 12.10 5.88 -6.30
CA ILE A 82 11.09 5.47 -5.31
C ILE A 82 11.81 4.91 -4.09
N ARG A 83 11.60 5.53 -2.93
CA ARG A 83 12.28 5.15 -1.68
C ARG A 83 11.50 4.15 -0.85
N ILE A 84 10.19 4.31 -0.78
CA ILE A 84 9.28 3.44 -0.04
C ILE A 84 8.14 3.06 -0.97
N ARG A 85 7.78 1.79 -1.00
CA ARG A 85 6.57 1.32 -1.66
C ARG A 85 5.37 1.80 -0.85
N ALA A 86 4.35 2.30 -1.52
CA ALA A 86 3.12 2.72 -0.86
C ALA A 86 1.94 2.38 -1.76
N ASP A 87 1.18 1.38 -1.35
CA ASP A 87 -0.11 1.06 -1.95
C ASP A 87 -1.12 2.18 -1.75
N ASP A 88 -2.18 2.16 -2.53
CA ASP A 88 -3.30 3.06 -2.31
C ASP A 88 -4.06 2.66 -1.04
N SER A 89 -4.46 3.68 -0.27
CA SER A 89 -5.37 3.47 0.84
C SER A 89 -6.74 3.07 0.34
N VAL A 90 -7.40 2.16 1.04
CA VAL A 90 -8.75 1.70 0.72
C VAL A 90 -9.66 2.02 1.88
N MET A 91 -10.74 2.73 1.58
CA MET A 91 -11.71 3.19 2.57
C MET A 91 -13.13 2.79 2.16
N ASP A 92 -13.97 2.52 3.12
CA ASP A 92 -15.39 2.31 2.94
C ASP A 92 -16.17 3.05 4.03
N PHE A 93 -17.49 2.97 3.99
CA PHE A 93 -18.39 3.61 4.95
C PHE A 93 -19.26 2.58 5.63
N TYR A 94 -19.36 2.69 6.95
CA TYR A 94 -20.31 1.96 7.77
C TYR A 94 -21.13 2.98 8.58
N GLU A 95 -22.45 2.93 8.47
CA GLU A 95 -23.36 3.92 9.08
C GLU A 95 -22.93 5.37 8.84
N ASP A 96 -22.60 5.69 7.58
CA ASP A 96 -22.12 6.99 7.11
C ASP A 96 -20.79 7.46 7.75
N LYS A 97 -20.11 6.61 8.51
CA LYS A 97 -18.79 6.88 9.05
C LYS A 97 -17.72 6.18 8.20
N PRO A 98 -16.67 6.91 7.79
CA PRO A 98 -15.58 6.31 7.06
C PRO A 98 -14.79 5.34 7.95
N TYR A 99 -14.41 4.19 7.40
CA TYR A 99 -13.45 3.30 8.03
C TYR A 99 -12.41 2.82 7.01
N MET A 100 -11.22 2.57 7.51
CA MET A 100 -10.07 2.22 6.71
C MET A 100 -9.97 0.71 6.58
N ILE A 101 -10.01 0.19 5.33
CA ILE A 101 -9.74 -1.21 5.02
C ILE A 101 -8.24 -1.45 4.86
N ARG A 102 -7.56 -0.55 4.14
CA ARG A 102 -6.10 -0.51 4.01
C ARG A 102 -5.62 0.90 4.29
N ARG A 103 -4.71 1.03 5.25
CA ARG A 103 -4.09 2.31 5.59
C ARG A 103 -2.70 2.37 4.96
N SER A 104 -2.52 3.24 3.97
CA SER A 104 -1.27 3.37 3.24
C SER A 104 -1.09 4.80 2.73
N ARG A 105 -0.95 5.02 1.44
CA ARG A 105 -0.70 6.35 0.83
C ARG A 105 -1.65 7.42 1.35
N GLY A 106 -1.08 8.56 1.76
CA GLY A 106 -1.81 9.70 2.30
C GLY A 106 -2.15 9.62 3.79
N TYR A 107 -2.08 8.42 4.40
CA TYR A 107 -2.39 8.21 5.80
C TYR A 107 -1.23 7.63 6.62
N ALA A 108 -0.41 6.77 6.04
CA ALA A 108 0.80 6.28 6.68
C ALA A 108 2.01 7.16 6.26
N PRO A 109 2.94 7.43 7.18
CA PRO A 109 3.03 7.01 8.57
C PRO A 109 2.45 8.05 9.56
N LEU A 110 1.40 8.78 9.23
CA LEU A 110 0.81 9.73 10.16
C LEU A 110 0.44 9.01 11.48
N PRO A 111 0.81 9.57 12.64
CA PRO A 111 0.53 8.92 13.90
C PRO A 111 -0.92 9.03 14.33
N PHE A 112 -1.33 8.12 15.19
CA PHE A 112 -2.45 8.31 16.08
C PHE A 112 -1.97 8.32 17.54
N MET A 113 -2.72 9.00 18.38
CA MET A 113 -2.39 9.12 19.80
C MET A 113 -3.30 8.22 20.63
N VAL A 114 -2.74 7.62 21.66
CA VAL A 114 -3.50 6.88 22.69
C VAL A 114 -3.51 7.67 23.99
N SER A 115 -4.58 7.52 24.75
CA SER A 115 -4.74 8.21 26.05
C SER A 115 -3.92 7.56 27.17
N THR A 116 -3.57 6.28 27.01
CA THR A 116 -2.75 5.56 28.00
C THR A 116 -1.28 5.92 27.79
N PRO A 117 -0.60 6.46 28.80
CA PRO A 117 0.81 6.76 28.68
C PRO A 117 1.62 5.47 28.56
N TYR A 118 2.39 5.35 27.52
CA TYR A 118 3.42 4.35 27.33
C TYR A 118 4.78 5.08 27.38
N ARG A 119 5.78 4.49 27.97
CA ARG A 119 7.14 5.03 27.98
C ARG A 119 8.05 4.07 27.23
N GLY A 120 8.84 4.60 26.32
CA GLY A 120 9.80 3.84 25.54
C GLY A 120 9.45 3.76 24.06
N GLN A 121 10.14 2.89 23.37
CA GLN A 121 10.03 2.69 21.93
C GLN A 121 9.73 1.22 21.64
N VAL A 122 8.71 0.96 20.85
CA VAL A 122 8.24 -0.38 20.53
C VAL A 122 8.04 -0.56 19.03
N LEU A 123 8.46 -1.69 18.49
CA LEU A 123 8.12 -2.14 17.16
C LEU A 123 7.13 -3.30 17.25
N ALA A 124 5.92 -3.13 16.72
CA ALA A 124 4.97 -4.22 16.56
C ALA A 124 5.01 -4.66 15.09
N ILE A 125 5.52 -5.88 14.83
CA ILE A 125 5.86 -6.31 13.46
C ILE A 125 4.65 -6.67 12.60
N GLY A 126 3.47 -6.85 13.18
CA GLY A 126 2.25 -7.21 12.49
C GLY A 126 2.14 -8.71 12.14
N GLY A 127 1.05 -9.07 11.48
CA GLY A 127 0.72 -10.45 11.11
C GLY A 127 1.41 -10.91 9.82
N GLU A 128 1.20 -12.17 9.46
CA GLU A 128 1.78 -12.79 8.26
C GLU A 128 1.12 -12.31 6.97
N LEU A 129 -0.22 -12.25 6.95
CA LEU A 129 -0.99 -11.84 5.79
C LEU A 129 -1.40 -10.38 5.91
N LYS A 130 -1.38 -9.67 4.75
CA LYS A 130 -1.74 -8.24 4.67
C LYS A 130 -0.98 -7.41 5.69
N ASN A 131 0.30 -7.71 5.82
CA ASN A 131 1.16 -7.12 6.83
C ASN A 131 1.17 -5.60 6.75
N SER A 132 1.13 -5.01 7.91
CA SER A 132 1.60 -3.67 8.24
C SER A 132 2.13 -3.72 9.66
N PHE A 133 3.22 -3.01 9.92
CA PHE A 133 3.81 -2.90 11.25
C PHE A 133 3.49 -1.54 11.89
N CYS A 134 3.85 -1.35 13.13
CA CYS A 134 3.65 -0.09 13.83
C CYS A 134 4.84 0.22 14.72
N ILE A 135 5.31 1.45 14.68
CA ILE A 135 6.30 1.97 15.64
C ILE A 135 5.56 2.83 16.66
N GLY A 136 5.72 2.51 17.93
CA GLY A 136 5.19 3.28 19.05
C GLY A 136 6.31 4.04 19.76
N VAL A 137 6.08 5.33 20.00
CA VAL A 137 6.98 6.20 20.78
C VAL A 137 6.13 7.00 21.75
N ASP A 138 6.29 6.75 23.04
CA ASP A 138 5.47 7.32 24.09
C ASP A 138 3.97 7.07 23.84
N ASN A 139 3.18 8.10 23.62
CA ASN A 139 1.76 7.99 23.35
C ASN A 139 1.41 8.07 21.84
N ARG A 140 2.41 8.11 20.97
CA ARG A 140 2.24 8.21 19.51
C ARG A 140 2.54 6.88 18.83
N PHE A 141 1.64 6.43 17.99
CA PHE A 141 1.76 5.19 17.24
C PHE A 141 1.74 5.50 15.75
N TYR A 142 2.78 5.07 15.04
CA TYR A 142 3.04 5.30 13.62
C TYR A 142 2.83 4.00 12.84
N PRO A 143 1.63 3.73 12.33
CA PRO A 143 1.43 2.57 11.46
C PRO A 143 2.20 2.74 10.16
N SER A 144 2.81 1.65 9.71
CA SER A 144 3.49 1.64 8.41
C SER A 144 2.49 1.74 7.25
N PRO A 145 2.95 2.06 6.03
CA PRO A 145 2.23 1.68 4.82
C PRO A 145 1.97 0.18 4.80
N TYR A 146 0.98 -0.24 4.02
CA TYR A 146 0.74 -1.65 3.74
C TYR A 146 2.00 -2.29 3.13
N VAL A 147 2.39 -3.45 3.63
CA VAL A 147 3.57 -4.19 3.18
C VAL A 147 3.18 -5.36 2.28
N GLY A 148 2.22 -6.17 2.69
CA GLY A 148 1.71 -7.30 1.92
C GLY A 148 1.81 -8.64 2.64
N ASP A 149 1.74 -9.73 1.88
CA ASP A 149 1.76 -11.08 2.41
C ASP A 149 3.21 -11.57 2.54
N LEU A 150 3.63 -11.96 3.75
CA LEU A 150 5.01 -12.33 4.06
C LEU A 150 5.38 -13.77 3.63
N GLU A 151 4.47 -14.47 2.99
CA GLU A 151 4.77 -15.75 2.32
C GLU A 151 5.79 -15.58 1.18
N ASP A 152 5.81 -14.41 0.54
CA ASP A 152 6.81 -14.04 -0.47
C ASP A 152 8.04 -13.43 0.20
N LEU A 153 9.22 -14.01 -0.05
CA LEU A 153 10.49 -13.51 0.51
C LEU A 153 10.82 -12.07 0.06
N ARG A 154 10.33 -11.63 -1.09
CA ARG A 154 10.47 -10.24 -1.55
C ARG A 154 9.70 -9.29 -0.65
N THR A 155 8.53 -9.72 -0.16
CA THR A 155 7.73 -8.96 0.82
C THR A 155 8.42 -8.91 2.19
N VAL A 156 9.03 -10.02 2.64
CA VAL A 156 9.85 -10.02 3.86
C VAL A 156 11.01 -9.04 3.76
N LYS A 157 11.70 -9.01 2.61
CA LYS A 157 12.75 -8.02 2.36
C LYS A 157 12.20 -6.59 2.38
N ALA A 158 11.04 -6.37 1.74
CA ALA A 158 10.37 -5.06 1.74
C ALA A 158 9.97 -4.61 3.15
N LEU A 159 9.53 -5.54 4.00
CA LEU A 159 9.24 -5.29 5.41
C LEU A 159 10.49 -4.77 6.14
N ARG A 160 11.60 -5.50 6.08
CA ARG A 160 12.87 -5.10 6.72
C ARG A 160 13.35 -3.72 6.25
N GLU A 161 13.31 -3.48 4.93
CA GLU A 161 13.70 -2.18 4.35
C GLU A 161 12.79 -1.05 4.84
N THR A 162 11.49 -1.31 4.98
CA THR A 162 10.51 -0.29 5.41
C THR A 162 10.63 -0.01 6.89
N VAL A 163 10.86 -1.02 7.72
CA VAL A 163 11.14 -0.85 9.16
C VAL A 163 12.35 0.06 9.34
N GLY A 164 13.51 -0.29 8.80
CA GLY A 164 14.73 0.53 8.97
C GLY A 164 14.60 1.95 8.42
N ARG A 165 13.78 2.15 7.39
CA ARG A 165 13.49 3.51 6.89
C ARG A 165 12.60 4.32 7.81
N LEU A 166 11.57 3.70 8.41
CA LEU A 166 10.73 4.39 9.40
C LEU A 166 11.50 4.68 10.68
N GLU A 167 12.35 3.77 11.15
CA GLU A 167 13.24 4.01 12.28
C GLU A 167 14.14 5.24 12.03
N THR A 168 14.77 5.30 10.85
CA THR A 168 15.56 6.47 10.46
C THR A 168 14.73 7.74 10.35
N LEU A 169 13.52 7.67 9.75
CA LEU A 169 12.65 8.83 9.57
C LEU A 169 12.13 9.40 10.88
N LEU A 170 11.82 8.52 11.83
CA LEU A 170 11.27 8.88 13.13
C LEU A 170 12.35 9.12 14.20
N GLU A 171 13.64 8.85 13.85
CA GLU A 171 14.78 8.94 14.76
C GLU A 171 14.58 8.08 16.02
N VAL A 172 14.20 6.80 15.80
CA VAL A 172 13.86 5.84 16.87
C VAL A 172 14.69 4.57 16.77
N GLU A 173 14.98 3.96 17.90
CA GLU A 173 15.61 2.64 18.06
C GLU A 173 14.74 1.79 19.00
N PRO A 174 13.80 1.00 18.49
CA PRO A 174 12.88 0.23 19.33
C PRO A 174 13.61 -0.73 20.26
N GLU A 175 13.32 -0.64 21.56
CA GLU A 175 13.89 -1.50 22.59
C GLU A 175 13.09 -2.79 22.78
N ILE A 176 11.83 -2.79 22.33
CA ILE A 176 10.90 -3.91 22.47
C ILE A 176 10.32 -4.22 21.11
N VAL A 177 10.32 -5.50 20.76
CA VAL A 177 9.66 -6.01 19.55
C VAL A 177 8.48 -6.90 19.95
N CYS A 178 7.30 -6.58 19.42
CA CYS A 178 6.09 -7.38 19.58
C CYS A 178 5.81 -8.13 18.27
N CYS A 179 5.65 -9.44 18.36
CA CYS A 179 5.32 -10.30 17.22
C CYS A 179 4.28 -11.36 17.59
N ASP A 180 3.71 -12.03 16.58
CA ASP A 180 2.85 -13.17 16.78
C ASP A 180 3.63 -14.35 17.40
N MET A 181 2.93 -15.18 18.17
CA MET A 181 3.51 -16.40 18.75
C MET A 181 3.44 -17.61 17.80
N HIS A 182 3.02 -17.40 16.54
CA HIS A 182 2.89 -18.51 15.59
C HIS A 182 4.26 -18.96 15.06
N PRO A 183 4.66 -20.26 15.28
CA PRO A 183 6.04 -20.69 15.08
C PRO A 183 6.50 -20.76 13.62
N LYS A 184 5.58 -20.59 12.66
CA LYS A 184 5.87 -20.70 11.22
C LYS A 184 5.70 -19.38 10.47
N TYR A 185 5.41 -18.29 11.17
CA TYR A 185 5.25 -17.00 10.51
C TYR A 185 6.61 -16.35 10.21
N ASN A 186 6.77 -15.89 8.99
CA ASN A 186 7.97 -15.14 8.58
C ASN A 186 8.07 -13.80 9.32
N SER A 187 6.96 -13.24 9.76
CA SER A 187 6.94 -12.05 10.61
C SER A 187 7.70 -12.21 11.92
N VAL A 188 7.85 -13.43 12.42
CA VAL A 188 8.61 -13.75 13.65
C VAL A 188 10.12 -13.87 13.36
N MET A 189 10.50 -14.04 12.09
CA MET A 189 11.88 -14.23 11.65
C MET A 189 12.56 -12.91 11.19
N VAL A 190 11.86 -11.81 11.19
CA VAL A 190 12.31 -10.48 10.71
C VAL A 190 13.16 -9.66 11.75
#